data_5e6dea3c9a0cc3fc0000fe6ea546445a
#
_entry.id   5e6dea3c9a0cc3fc0000fe6ea546445a
#
_cell.length_a   1.000
_cell.length_b   1.000
_cell.length_c   1.000
_cell.angle_alpha   90.00
_cell.angle_beta   90.00
_cell.angle_gamma   90.00
#
_symmetry.space_group_name_H-M   'P 1'
#
loop_
_entity.id
_entity.type
_entity.pdbx_description
1 polymer ?
#
loop_
_entity_poly.entity_id
_entity_poly.type
_entity_poly.pdbx_seq_one_letter_code
_entity_poly.pdbx_strand_id
1 'polypeptide(L)'
;MLSILLPAARRSGPGEDAQAVWGDLRVALASVAAYAPGVDVVVGWSGAEEPRDLPPNPAVRLLRQADGITTGSEAWNWCAQQTEADELLILGDDCVLHPDSLRLLQEDAALIAREAPSVKVGFLGARSNYVKGPQNVRAANKGTIRGVQFTSEARIVQAEMIVPVAALVRHDVFDATGGFPPTNWFADDLVCWDLARRGYSHFVSRAYVHHVGQRATGQGRSSEVLYREGIEWLRRHRPDFLEEKLDVDA
;
A
#
# COMPACT_ATOMS: atom_id res chain seq x y z
N MET A 1 17.00 1.85 -9.07
CA MET A 1 16.96 0.79 -8.02
C MET A 1 15.58 0.78 -7.39
N LEU A 2 15.04 -0.40 -6.99
CA LEU A 2 13.74 -0.56 -6.36
C LEU A 2 13.89 -0.98 -4.90
N SER A 3 13.08 -0.41 -4.00
CA SER A 3 12.94 -0.85 -2.61
C SER A 3 11.48 -1.15 -2.28
N ILE A 4 11.24 -2.23 -1.55
CA ILE A 4 9.92 -2.59 -1.02
C ILE A 4 9.79 -1.98 0.38
N LEU A 5 8.75 -1.18 0.59
CA LEU A 5 8.43 -0.58 1.88
C LEU A 5 7.33 -1.40 2.56
N LEU A 6 7.64 -1.96 3.72
CA LEU A 6 6.76 -2.89 4.42
C LEU A 6 6.68 -2.51 5.91
N PRO A 7 5.87 -1.51 6.27
CA PRO A 7 5.63 -1.20 7.67
C PRO A 7 4.81 -2.29 8.33
N ALA A 8 5.23 -2.71 9.51
CA ALA A 8 4.57 -3.75 10.29
C ALA A 8 4.32 -3.27 11.72
N ALA A 9 3.08 -3.34 12.16
CA ALA A 9 2.69 -2.93 13.48
C ALA A 9 2.22 -4.14 14.30
N ARG A 10 2.90 -4.41 15.42
CA ARG A 10 2.38 -5.34 16.39
C ARG A 10 1.30 -4.65 17.22
N ARG A 11 0.09 -5.14 17.11
CA ARG A 11 -1.01 -4.77 17.98
C ARG A 11 -1.55 -6.07 18.57
N SER A 12 -1.03 -6.46 19.72
CA SER A 12 -1.58 -7.60 20.46
C SER A 12 -2.68 -7.14 21.40
N GLY A 13 -3.82 -7.80 21.32
CA GLY A 13 -4.81 -7.79 22.40
C GLY A 13 -4.30 -8.53 23.64
N PRO A 14 -4.90 -8.33 24.82
CA PRO A 14 -4.58 -9.12 26.00
C PRO A 14 -4.82 -10.60 25.72
N GLY A 15 -3.78 -11.44 25.83
CA GLY A 15 -3.84 -12.89 25.65
C GLY A 15 -3.53 -13.44 24.27
N GLU A 16 -3.18 -12.60 23.28
CA GLU A 16 -2.71 -13.08 21.98
C GLU A 16 -1.26 -13.54 22.04
N ASP A 17 -1.00 -14.68 21.39
CA ASP A 17 0.36 -15.22 21.23
C ASP A 17 1.22 -14.25 20.40
N ALA A 18 2.36 -13.85 20.97
CA ALA A 18 3.33 -13.01 20.28
C ALA A 18 3.77 -13.54 18.91
N GLN A 19 3.70 -14.85 18.73
CA GLN A 19 4.03 -15.52 17.46
C GLN A 19 2.94 -15.34 16.40
N ALA A 20 1.66 -15.36 16.77
CA ALA A 20 0.54 -15.18 15.85
C ALA A 20 0.53 -13.77 15.24
N VAL A 21 0.95 -12.77 16.01
CA VAL A 21 0.94 -11.35 15.61
C VAL A 21 1.83 -11.05 14.39
N TRP A 22 2.94 -11.77 14.23
CA TRP A 22 3.84 -11.60 13.08
C TRP A 22 3.58 -12.60 11.95
N GLY A 23 2.49 -13.38 12.03
CA GLY A 23 2.15 -14.40 11.04
C GLY A 23 1.99 -13.84 9.64
N ASP A 24 1.24 -12.75 9.49
CA ASP A 24 1.00 -12.12 8.19
C ASP A 24 2.32 -11.55 7.63
N LEU A 25 3.14 -10.88 8.45
CA LEU A 25 4.46 -10.39 8.05
C LEU A 25 5.37 -11.52 7.56
N ARG A 26 5.37 -12.68 8.24
CA ARG A 26 6.16 -13.85 7.79
C ARG A 26 5.72 -14.33 6.42
N VAL A 27 4.42 -14.41 6.18
CA VAL A 27 3.87 -14.83 4.89
C VAL A 27 4.19 -13.82 3.81
N ALA A 28 4.04 -12.52 4.09
CA ALA A 28 4.41 -11.45 3.17
C ALA A 28 5.90 -11.54 2.80
N LEU A 29 6.80 -11.64 3.78
CA LEU A 29 8.23 -11.74 3.54
C LEU A 29 8.63 -13.05 2.84
N ALA A 30 7.95 -14.16 3.11
CA ALA A 30 8.17 -15.41 2.39
C ALA A 30 7.82 -15.25 0.90
N SER A 31 6.73 -14.54 0.59
CA SER A 31 6.36 -14.23 -0.79
C SER A 31 7.36 -13.29 -1.47
N VAL A 32 7.86 -12.30 -0.74
CA VAL A 32 8.93 -11.40 -1.24
C VAL A 32 10.20 -12.19 -1.52
N ALA A 33 10.63 -13.05 -0.61
CA ALA A 33 11.81 -13.90 -0.84
C ALA A 33 11.67 -14.81 -2.07
N ALA A 34 10.46 -15.33 -2.31
CA ALA A 34 10.17 -16.22 -3.43
C ALA A 34 10.02 -15.49 -4.77
N TYR A 35 9.39 -14.30 -4.80
CA TYR A 35 8.92 -13.66 -6.04
C TYR A 35 9.55 -12.29 -6.33
N ALA A 36 10.37 -11.79 -5.40
CA ALA A 36 11.17 -10.57 -5.57
C ALA A 36 12.59 -10.77 -5.00
N PRO A 37 13.31 -11.85 -5.35
CA PRO A 37 14.61 -12.16 -4.75
C PRO A 37 15.62 -11.04 -5.04
N GLY A 38 16.37 -10.65 -4.00
CA GLY A 38 17.43 -9.64 -4.11
C GLY A 38 16.96 -8.18 -4.18
N VAL A 39 15.66 -7.94 -4.13
CA VAL A 39 15.13 -6.56 -4.01
C VAL A 39 15.33 -6.08 -2.57
N ASP A 40 15.81 -4.85 -2.39
CA ASP A 40 15.91 -4.21 -1.08
C ASP A 40 14.54 -4.12 -0.40
N VAL A 41 14.45 -4.51 0.87
CA VAL A 41 13.21 -4.49 1.63
C VAL A 41 13.42 -3.75 2.94
N VAL A 42 12.69 -2.67 3.13
CA VAL A 42 12.64 -1.94 4.40
C VAL A 42 11.43 -2.40 5.19
N VAL A 43 11.67 -3.20 6.21
CA VAL A 43 10.62 -3.56 7.18
C VAL A 43 10.71 -2.60 8.36
N GLY A 44 9.77 -1.68 8.44
CA GLY A 44 9.61 -0.80 9.60
C GLY A 44 8.67 -1.41 10.62
N TRP A 45 9.19 -1.89 11.75
CA TRP A 45 8.35 -2.52 12.77
C TRP A 45 8.10 -1.61 13.96
N SER A 46 6.92 -1.75 14.58
CA SER A 46 6.54 -1.09 15.82
C SER A 46 5.93 -2.08 16.80
N GLY A 47 6.13 -1.82 18.10
CA GLY A 47 5.64 -2.69 19.16
C GLY A 47 6.68 -2.92 20.25
N ALA A 48 6.32 -3.72 21.28
CA ALA A 48 7.18 -3.99 22.41
C ALA A 48 8.31 -4.99 22.10
N GLU A 49 8.07 -5.90 21.15
CA GLU A 49 9.01 -6.97 20.80
C GLU A 49 9.28 -6.98 19.29
N GLU A 50 10.54 -7.20 18.95
CA GLU A 50 10.99 -7.35 17.58
C GLU A 50 10.40 -8.61 16.92
N PRO A 51 10.03 -8.55 15.63
CA PRO A 51 9.64 -9.74 14.87
C PRO A 51 10.74 -10.81 14.89
N ARG A 52 10.34 -12.06 15.15
CA ARG A 52 11.27 -13.22 15.17
C ARG A 52 10.84 -14.25 14.13
N ASP A 53 11.74 -15.20 13.87
CA ASP A 53 11.49 -16.32 12.95
C ASP A 53 11.02 -15.87 11.57
N LEU A 54 11.57 -14.76 11.09
CA LEU A 54 11.31 -14.25 9.76
C LEU A 54 12.02 -15.13 8.71
N PRO A 55 11.44 -15.28 7.51
CA PRO A 55 12.10 -15.99 6.41
C PRO A 55 13.47 -15.36 6.12
N PRO A 56 14.52 -16.18 5.94
CA PRO A 56 15.85 -15.68 5.65
C PRO A 56 15.87 -14.97 4.29
N ASN A 57 16.19 -13.69 4.30
CA ASN A 57 16.38 -12.89 3.10
C ASN A 57 17.42 -11.80 3.40
N PRO A 58 18.64 -11.88 2.83
CA PRO A 58 19.70 -10.90 3.11
C PRO A 58 19.38 -9.48 2.63
N ALA A 59 18.41 -9.29 1.77
CA ALA A 59 17.96 -7.98 1.30
C ALA A 59 16.95 -7.30 2.25
N VAL A 60 16.51 -8.00 3.31
CA VAL A 60 15.59 -7.43 4.30
C VAL A 60 16.35 -6.66 5.37
N ARG A 61 16.03 -5.39 5.50
CA ARG A 61 16.47 -4.53 6.60
C ARG A 61 15.32 -4.36 7.60
N LEU A 62 15.47 -4.99 8.77
CA LEU A 62 14.48 -4.92 9.84
C LEU A 62 14.83 -3.76 10.77
N LEU A 63 14.04 -2.71 10.73
CA LEU A 63 14.30 -1.46 11.44
C LEU A 63 13.13 -1.13 12.37
N ARG A 64 13.46 -0.73 13.62
CA ARG A 64 12.44 -0.24 14.54
C ARG A 64 12.01 1.16 14.13
N GLN A 65 10.71 1.37 13.99
CA GLN A 65 10.15 2.69 13.70
C GLN A 65 10.48 3.67 14.83
N ALA A 66 10.60 4.95 14.46
CA ALA A 66 10.74 6.02 15.44
C ALA A 66 9.51 6.13 16.35
N ASP A 67 9.74 6.58 17.58
CA ASP A 67 8.65 6.86 18.50
C ASP A 67 7.76 8.01 17.95
N GLY A 68 6.45 7.92 18.21
CA GLY A 68 5.48 8.92 17.77
C GLY A 68 4.80 8.60 16.45
N ILE A 69 5.20 7.57 15.69
CA ILE A 69 4.47 7.06 14.52
C ILE A 69 3.20 6.36 15.00
N THR A 70 2.05 6.87 14.58
CA THR A 70 0.73 6.44 15.07
C THR A 70 -0.18 5.88 13.99
N THR A 71 0.11 6.15 12.71
CA THR A 71 -0.67 5.71 11.57
C THR A 71 0.14 4.84 10.62
N GLY A 72 -0.54 3.97 9.85
CA GLY A 72 0.10 3.21 8.78
C GLY A 72 0.71 4.12 7.69
N SER A 73 0.09 5.27 7.45
CA SER A 73 0.55 6.30 6.53
C SER A 73 1.91 6.87 6.93
N GLU A 74 2.04 7.28 8.18
CA GLU A 74 3.32 7.74 8.75
C GLU A 74 4.39 6.65 8.72
N ALA A 75 3.99 5.39 8.94
CA ALA A 75 4.90 4.27 8.90
C ALA A 75 5.47 4.00 7.49
N TRP A 76 4.67 4.17 6.43
CA TRP A 76 5.18 4.13 5.04
C TRP A 76 6.13 5.28 4.75
N ASN A 77 5.79 6.51 5.19
CA ASN A 77 6.67 7.68 5.04
C ASN A 77 8.01 7.43 5.72
N TRP A 78 7.98 6.89 6.94
CA TRP A 78 9.19 6.57 7.67
C TRP A 78 10.03 5.50 6.94
N CYS A 79 9.41 4.46 6.40
CA CYS A 79 10.11 3.45 5.61
C CYS A 79 10.76 4.06 4.35
N ALA A 80 10.07 4.97 3.66
CA ALA A 80 10.61 5.66 2.49
C ALA A 80 11.88 6.43 2.80
N GLN A 81 11.96 7.08 3.97
CA GLN A 81 13.15 7.80 4.43
C GLN A 81 14.35 6.88 4.75
N GLN A 82 14.15 5.57 4.82
CA GLN A 82 15.23 4.61 5.09
C GLN A 82 15.88 4.05 3.81
N THR A 83 15.54 4.55 2.64
CA THR A 83 16.10 4.08 1.37
C THR A 83 16.37 5.22 0.40
N GLU A 84 17.39 5.05 -0.45
CA GLU A 84 17.75 5.96 -1.55
C GLU A 84 17.33 5.36 -2.92
N ALA A 85 16.41 4.40 -2.93
CA ALA A 85 15.95 3.77 -4.15
C ALA A 85 15.16 4.76 -5.03
N ASP A 86 15.30 4.67 -6.35
CA ASP A 86 14.59 5.53 -7.30
C ASP A 86 13.09 5.22 -7.38
N GLU A 87 12.74 3.96 -7.07
CA GLU A 87 11.38 3.45 -7.11
C GLU A 87 11.02 2.77 -5.78
N LEU A 88 9.81 2.97 -5.34
CA LEU A 88 9.25 2.42 -4.12
C LEU A 88 8.07 1.51 -4.47
N LEU A 89 8.11 0.27 -3.99
CA LEU A 89 6.93 -0.59 -3.93
C LEU A 89 6.36 -0.52 -2.51
N ILE A 90 5.29 0.22 -2.35
CA ILE A 90 4.54 0.30 -1.10
C ILE A 90 3.73 -0.99 -0.96
N LEU A 91 3.98 -1.77 0.10
CA LEU A 91 3.36 -3.07 0.33
C LEU A 91 2.79 -3.13 1.76
N GLY A 92 1.58 -3.67 1.90
CA GLY A 92 1.02 -3.98 3.22
C GLY A 92 1.66 -5.21 3.83
N ASP A 93 1.78 -5.25 5.15
CA ASP A 93 2.33 -6.40 5.90
C ASP A 93 1.41 -7.64 5.90
N ASP A 94 0.17 -7.46 5.44
CA ASP A 94 -0.83 -8.50 5.19
C ASP A 94 -1.06 -8.77 3.68
N CYS A 95 -0.11 -8.34 2.84
CA CYS A 95 -0.15 -8.55 1.40
C CYS A 95 0.88 -9.59 0.95
N VAL A 96 0.45 -10.51 0.12
CA VAL A 96 1.24 -11.63 -0.38
C VAL A 96 1.46 -11.45 -1.88
N LEU A 97 2.73 -11.37 -2.30
CA LEU A 97 3.07 -11.32 -3.72
C LEU A 97 2.72 -12.65 -4.41
N HIS A 98 2.30 -12.55 -5.65
CA HIS A 98 2.14 -13.66 -6.58
C HIS A 98 3.40 -13.80 -7.46
N PRO A 99 3.68 -14.94 -8.09
CA PRO A 99 4.88 -15.13 -8.91
C PRO A 99 5.18 -14.04 -9.94
N ASP A 100 4.14 -13.44 -10.52
CA ASP A 100 4.26 -12.39 -11.54
C ASP A 100 4.05 -10.96 -11.03
N SER A 101 3.79 -10.77 -9.75
CA SER A 101 3.38 -9.47 -9.22
C SER A 101 4.37 -8.36 -9.54
N LEU A 102 5.62 -8.53 -9.13
CA LEU A 102 6.65 -7.51 -9.34
C LEU A 102 7.00 -7.36 -10.82
N ARG A 103 7.17 -8.47 -11.53
CA ARG A 103 7.49 -8.45 -12.96
C ARG A 103 6.44 -7.68 -13.76
N LEU A 104 5.15 -7.95 -13.53
CA LEU A 104 4.07 -7.25 -14.25
C LEU A 104 3.97 -5.78 -13.85
N LEU A 105 4.19 -5.41 -12.59
CA LEU A 105 4.26 -3.99 -12.20
C LEU A 105 5.35 -3.25 -12.97
N GLN A 106 6.56 -3.82 -13.05
CA GLN A 106 7.68 -3.20 -13.76
C GLN A 106 7.45 -3.17 -15.28
N GLU A 107 6.94 -4.25 -15.87
CA GLU A 107 6.59 -4.30 -17.30
C GLU A 107 5.52 -3.27 -17.66
N ASP A 108 4.49 -3.11 -16.81
CA ASP A 108 3.41 -2.17 -17.05
C ASP A 108 3.90 -0.72 -16.89
N ALA A 109 4.76 -0.44 -15.92
CA ALA A 109 5.41 0.86 -15.78
C ALA A 109 6.22 1.21 -17.04
N ALA A 110 7.03 0.27 -17.53
CA ALA A 110 7.82 0.43 -18.76
C ALA A 110 6.93 0.58 -19.99
N LEU A 111 5.81 -0.16 -20.06
CA LEU A 111 4.83 -0.07 -21.13
C LEU A 111 4.19 1.32 -21.17
N ILE A 112 3.73 1.84 -20.05
CA ILE A 112 3.15 3.19 -19.96
C ILE A 112 4.17 4.23 -20.40
N ALA A 113 5.41 4.15 -19.91
CA ALA A 113 6.47 5.10 -20.27
C ALA A 113 6.77 5.09 -21.77
N ARG A 114 6.70 3.93 -22.43
CA ARG A 114 6.94 3.79 -23.87
C ARG A 114 5.76 4.26 -24.72
N GLU A 115 4.54 3.84 -24.38
CA GLU A 115 3.34 4.09 -25.21
C GLU A 115 2.72 5.48 -24.96
N ALA A 116 2.98 6.06 -23.78
CA ALA A 116 2.44 7.35 -23.39
C ALA A 116 3.53 8.23 -22.72
N PRO A 117 4.60 8.60 -23.41
CA PRO A 117 5.78 9.28 -22.81
C PRO A 117 5.47 10.67 -22.24
N SER A 118 4.36 11.29 -22.62
CA SER A 118 3.91 12.57 -22.08
C SER A 118 3.13 12.44 -20.77
N VAL A 119 2.74 11.24 -20.38
CA VAL A 119 1.97 11.00 -19.17
C VAL A 119 2.92 10.96 -17.96
N LYS A 120 2.65 11.80 -16.99
CA LYS A 120 3.31 11.73 -15.68
C LYS A 120 2.61 10.66 -14.84
N VAL A 121 3.29 9.58 -14.57
CA VAL A 121 2.73 8.49 -13.75
C VAL A 121 2.88 8.84 -12.28
N GLY A 122 1.76 8.82 -11.55
CA GLY A 122 1.73 8.86 -10.09
C GLY A 122 1.91 7.45 -9.52
N PHE A 123 0.83 6.83 -9.07
CA PHE A 123 0.87 5.44 -8.59
C PHE A 123 0.46 4.44 -9.66
N LEU A 124 1.14 3.30 -9.68
CA LEU A 124 0.75 2.11 -10.41
C LEU A 124 0.43 0.99 -9.42
N GLY A 125 -0.85 0.74 -9.18
CA GLY A 125 -1.32 -0.21 -8.18
C GLY A 125 -1.56 -1.61 -8.74
N ALA A 126 -1.23 -2.64 -7.98
CA ALA A 126 -1.61 -4.00 -8.30
C ALA A 126 -3.12 -4.23 -8.05
N ARG A 127 -3.69 -5.21 -8.74
CA ARG A 127 -5.02 -5.73 -8.45
C ARG A 127 -5.00 -6.59 -7.20
N SER A 128 -6.12 -6.67 -6.51
CA SER A 128 -6.23 -7.49 -5.30
C SER A 128 -7.64 -8.05 -5.13
N ASN A 129 -7.73 -9.10 -4.33
CA ASN A 129 -9.00 -9.71 -3.91
C ASN A 129 -9.77 -8.86 -2.88
N TYR A 130 -9.06 -8.00 -2.13
CA TYR A 130 -9.65 -7.20 -1.06
C TYR A 130 -9.07 -5.78 -1.08
N VAL A 131 -9.71 -4.91 -1.83
CA VAL A 131 -9.35 -3.50 -2.03
C VAL A 131 -10.57 -2.77 -2.60
N LYS A 132 -10.64 -1.45 -2.45
CA LYS A 132 -11.70 -0.65 -3.08
C LYS A 132 -11.35 -0.28 -4.53
N GLY A 133 -12.37 0.09 -5.30
CA GLY A 133 -12.22 0.64 -6.64
C GLY A 133 -11.78 -0.35 -7.71
N PRO A 134 -11.18 0.13 -8.81
CA PRO A 134 -10.85 -0.68 -9.99
C PRO A 134 -9.70 -1.69 -9.76
N GLN A 135 -8.98 -1.59 -8.65
CA GLN A 135 -8.00 -2.60 -8.26
C GLN A 135 -8.67 -3.91 -7.80
N ASN A 136 -9.95 -3.87 -7.40
CA ASN A 136 -10.64 -5.04 -6.90
C ASN A 136 -11.03 -5.98 -8.03
N VAL A 137 -10.46 -7.19 -8.03
CA VAL A 137 -10.78 -8.23 -9.02
C VAL A 137 -12.22 -8.75 -8.88
N ARG A 138 -12.90 -8.43 -7.77
CA ARG A 138 -14.32 -8.76 -7.51
C ARG A 138 -15.28 -7.64 -7.87
N ALA A 139 -14.83 -6.58 -8.51
CA ALA A 139 -15.62 -5.34 -8.68
C ALA A 139 -17.03 -5.57 -9.26
N ALA A 140 -17.21 -6.58 -10.12
CA ALA A 140 -18.49 -6.95 -10.68
C ALA A 140 -19.28 -7.99 -9.85
N ASN A 141 -18.67 -8.61 -8.85
CA ASN A 141 -19.25 -9.72 -8.11
C ASN A 141 -18.84 -9.66 -6.63
N LYS A 142 -19.74 -9.22 -5.77
CA LYS A 142 -19.53 -9.18 -4.31
C LYS A 142 -19.39 -10.58 -3.65
N GLY A 143 -19.33 -11.63 -4.46
CA GLY A 143 -19.17 -13.01 -3.99
C GLY A 143 -17.77 -13.33 -3.52
N THR A 144 -17.61 -14.43 -2.81
CA THR A 144 -16.31 -14.97 -2.40
C THR A 144 -15.55 -15.46 -3.64
N ILE A 145 -14.37 -14.88 -3.92
CA ILE A 145 -13.49 -15.45 -4.94
C ILE A 145 -12.86 -16.71 -4.36
N ARG A 146 -13.13 -17.83 -4.99
CA ARG A 146 -12.41 -19.07 -4.75
C ARG A 146 -11.22 -19.11 -5.69
N GLY A 147 -10.04 -18.87 -5.13
CA GLY A 147 -8.79 -18.85 -5.88
C GLY A 147 -8.53 -17.53 -6.60
N VAL A 148 -7.33 -17.41 -7.11
CA VAL A 148 -6.86 -16.28 -7.89
C VAL A 148 -7.34 -16.49 -9.32
N GLN A 149 -8.47 -15.92 -9.67
CA GLN A 149 -8.87 -15.84 -11.07
C GLN A 149 -8.38 -14.51 -11.62
N PHE A 150 -7.29 -14.57 -12.37
CA PHE A 150 -6.98 -13.50 -13.31
C PHE A 150 -8.04 -13.56 -14.39
N THR A 151 -8.91 -12.58 -14.39
CA THR A 151 -9.88 -12.45 -15.46
C THR A 151 -9.13 -12.09 -16.74
N SER A 152 -9.67 -12.49 -17.86
CA SER A 152 -9.21 -12.12 -19.21
C SER A 152 -9.13 -10.60 -19.46
N GLU A 153 -9.54 -9.78 -18.51
CA GLU A 153 -9.48 -8.32 -18.52
C GLU A 153 -8.18 -7.77 -17.93
N ALA A 154 -7.09 -8.51 -17.96
CA ALA A 154 -5.79 -8.05 -17.53
C ALA A 154 -5.26 -6.90 -18.40
N ARG A 155 -5.91 -5.74 -18.29
CA ARG A 155 -5.50 -4.48 -18.93
C ARG A 155 -4.97 -3.53 -17.89
N ILE A 156 -4.05 -2.68 -18.30
CA ILE A 156 -3.73 -1.48 -17.55
C ILE A 156 -4.93 -0.54 -17.66
N VAL A 157 -5.41 -0.05 -16.54
CA VAL A 157 -6.59 0.83 -16.48
C VAL A 157 -6.21 2.10 -15.74
N GLN A 158 -6.55 3.25 -16.27
CA GLN A 158 -6.41 4.50 -15.55
C GLN A 158 -7.42 4.55 -14.39
N ALA A 159 -7.00 5.08 -13.25
CA ALA A 159 -7.82 5.18 -12.04
C ALA A 159 -7.66 6.56 -11.40
N GLU A 160 -8.67 7.02 -10.70
CA GLU A 160 -8.60 8.28 -9.96
C GLU A 160 -7.74 8.14 -8.70
N MET A 161 -7.75 6.95 -8.09
CA MET A 161 -6.97 6.68 -6.89
C MET A 161 -6.45 5.23 -6.88
N ILE A 162 -5.38 5.03 -6.15
CA ILE A 162 -4.75 3.74 -5.90
C ILE A 162 -4.62 3.53 -4.39
N VAL A 163 -5.17 2.42 -3.92
CA VAL A 163 -4.94 1.94 -2.55
C VAL A 163 -3.57 1.27 -2.48
N PRO A 164 -2.71 1.63 -1.53
CA PRO A 164 -1.33 1.15 -1.47
C PRO A 164 -1.21 -0.25 -0.84
N VAL A 165 -2.06 -1.19 -1.24
CA VAL A 165 -1.91 -2.61 -0.86
C VAL A 165 -0.68 -3.23 -1.53
N ALA A 166 -0.40 -2.84 -2.78
CA ALA A 166 0.86 -2.96 -3.49
C ALA A 166 0.86 -1.90 -4.59
N ALA A 167 1.60 -0.83 -4.39
CA ALA A 167 1.65 0.31 -5.29
C ALA A 167 3.09 0.72 -5.59
N LEU A 168 3.44 0.72 -6.89
CA LEU A 168 4.71 1.20 -7.38
C LEU A 168 4.61 2.72 -7.62
N VAL A 169 5.62 3.46 -7.16
CA VAL A 169 5.75 4.91 -7.35
C VAL A 169 7.23 5.28 -7.45
N ARG A 170 7.56 6.31 -8.21
CA ARG A 170 8.91 6.90 -8.17
C ARG A 170 9.11 7.62 -6.85
N HIS A 171 10.31 7.51 -6.29
CA HIS A 171 10.63 8.13 -4.99
C HIS A 171 10.50 9.65 -5.05
N ASP A 172 11.01 10.29 -6.09
CA ASP A 172 10.89 11.74 -6.28
C ASP A 172 9.43 12.22 -6.41
N VAL A 173 8.55 11.40 -7.00
CA VAL A 173 7.11 11.69 -7.08
C VAL A 173 6.45 11.54 -5.70
N PHE A 174 6.84 10.52 -4.94
CA PHE A 174 6.36 10.33 -3.57
C PHE A 174 6.78 11.49 -2.67
N ASP A 175 8.05 11.87 -2.69
CA ASP A 175 8.58 12.98 -1.90
C ASP A 175 7.95 14.34 -2.28
N ALA A 176 7.66 14.55 -3.56
CA ALA A 176 7.01 15.77 -4.02
C ALA A 176 5.61 15.99 -3.41
N THR A 177 4.96 14.94 -2.90
CA THR A 177 3.68 15.06 -2.17
C THR A 177 3.87 15.34 -0.69
N GLY A 178 5.07 15.18 -0.15
CA GLY A 178 5.34 15.14 1.28
C GLY A 178 4.98 13.80 1.93
N GLY A 179 4.76 12.76 1.12
CA GLY A 179 4.30 11.45 1.55
C GLY A 179 2.80 11.39 1.86
N PHE A 180 2.39 10.35 2.56
CA PHE A 180 1.01 10.20 3.00
C PHE A 180 0.69 11.11 4.20
N PRO A 181 -0.47 11.78 4.24
CA PRO A 181 -0.89 12.53 5.39
C PRO A 181 -1.12 11.63 6.62
N PRO A 182 -0.95 12.15 7.84
CA PRO A 182 -1.01 11.38 9.08
C PRO A 182 -2.46 11.04 9.49
N THR A 183 -3.13 10.28 8.63
CA THR A 183 -4.49 9.79 8.87
C THR A 183 -4.60 8.33 8.45
N ASN A 184 -5.40 7.54 9.18
CA ASN A 184 -5.64 6.13 8.84
C ASN A 184 -6.71 5.93 7.76
N TRP A 185 -7.44 6.98 7.40
CA TRP A 185 -8.48 6.95 6.38
C TRP A 185 -8.30 8.14 5.44
N PHE A 186 -8.52 7.95 4.17
CA PHE A 186 -8.34 8.95 3.10
C PHE A 186 -6.89 9.36 2.77
N ALA A 187 -5.87 8.79 3.39
CA ALA A 187 -4.50 9.16 3.09
C ALA A 187 -4.12 8.89 1.63
N ASP A 188 -4.55 7.75 1.13
CA ASP A 188 -4.38 7.30 -0.27
C ASP A 188 -5.21 8.15 -1.25
N ASP A 189 -6.45 8.46 -0.89
CA ASP A 189 -7.33 9.34 -1.68
C ASP A 189 -6.68 10.73 -1.85
N LEU A 190 -6.19 11.31 -0.75
CA LEU A 190 -5.58 12.65 -0.74
C LEU A 190 -4.31 12.73 -1.58
N VAL A 191 -3.40 11.79 -1.40
CA VAL A 191 -2.14 11.80 -2.18
C VAL A 191 -2.41 11.63 -3.66
N CYS A 192 -3.33 10.73 -4.04
CA CYS A 192 -3.72 10.56 -5.43
C CYS A 192 -4.38 11.83 -5.99
N TRP A 193 -5.26 12.46 -5.23
CA TRP A 193 -5.91 13.70 -5.66
C TRP A 193 -4.91 14.85 -5.81
N ASP A 194 -3.98 15.04 -4.87
CA ASP A 194 -2.93 16.05 -4.96
C ASP A 194 -2.01 15.84 -6.16
N LEU A 195 -1.65 14.59 -6.45
CA LEU A 195 -0.88 14.25 -7.63
C LEU A 195 -1.66 14.53 -8.92
N ALA A 196 -2.95 14.17 -8.97
CA ALA A 196 -3.80 14.44 -10.13
C ALA A 196 -3.89 15.94 -10.44
N ARG A 197 -4.01 16.80 -9.44
CA ARG A 197 -3.99 18.26 -9.58
C ARG A 197 -2.65 18.82 -10.10
N ARG A 198 -1.57 18.06 -9.94
CA ARG A 198 -0.24 18.37 -10.51
C ARG A 198 -0.01 17.73 -11.89
N GLY A 199 -1.05 17.13 -12.47
CA GLY A 199 -1.03 16.53 -13.79
C GLY A 199 -0.49 15.10 -13.84
N TYR A 200 -0.43 14.40 -12.72
CA TYR A 200 -0.11 12.98 -12.69
C TYR A 200 -1.37 12.13 -12.92
N SER A 201 -1.17 10.98 -13.52
CA SER A 201 -2.20 9.95 -13.72
C SER A 201 -1.86 8.69 -12.94
N HIS A 202 -2.87 8.03 -12.42
CA HIS A 202 -2.74 6.78 -11.71
C HIS A 202 -3.25 5.62 -12.55
N PHE A 203 -2.67 4.44 -12.36
CA PHE A 203 -3.02 3.26 -13.15
C PHE A 203 -3.14 2.02 -12.28
N VAL A 204 -4.03 1.13 -12.68
CA VAL A 204 -4.10 -0.24 -12.16
C VAL A 204 -3.36 -1.14 -13.13
N SER A 205 -2.34 -1.81 -12.63
CA SER A 205 -1.53 -2.80 -13.35
C SER A 205 -2.30 -4.10 -13.60
N ARG A 206 -1.77 -4.93 -14.47
CA ARG A 206 -2.16 -6.34 -14.64
C ARG A 206 -1.70 -7.21 -13.47
N ALA A 207 -0.73 -6.74 -12.70
CA ALA A 207 -0.20 -7.44 -11.54
C ALA A 207 -1.30 -7.74 -10.51
N TYR A 208 -1.16 -8.85 -9.80
CA TYR A 208 -2.04 -9.24 -8.71
C TYR A 208 -1.25 -9.47 -7.43
N VAL A 209 -1.82 -9.07 -6.31
CA VAL A 209 -1.36 -9.43 -4.96
C VAL A 209 -2.55 -9.94 -4.15
N HIS A 210 -2.31 -10.92 -3.30
CA HIS A 210 -3.33 -11.36 -2.36
C HIS A 210 -3.27 -10.52 -1.09
N HIS A 211 -4.38 -9.87 -0.73
CA HIS A 211 -4.51 -9.08 0.47
C HIS A 211 -5.41 -9.84 1.46
N VAL A 212 -4.86 -10.19 2.61
CA VAL A 212 -5.60 -10.87 3.68
C VAL A 212 -6.70 -9.95 4.22
N GLY A 213 -6.37 -8.67 4.37
CA GLY A 213 -7.31 -7.59 4.64
C GLY A 213 -7.63 -7.39 6.12
N GLN A 214 -7.81 -6.12 6.48
CA GLN A 214 -8.24 -5.64 7.81
C GLN A 214 -7.35 -6.06 9.00
N ARG A 215 -6.09 -6.44 8.74
CA ARG A 215 -5.19 -6.88 9.80
C ARG A 215 -4.53 -5.71 10.54
N ALA A 216 -4.09 -4.68 9.83
CA ALA A 216 -3.38 -3.54 10.41
C ALA A 216 -4.30 -2.37 10.81
N THR A 217 -5.19 -1.94 9.94
CA THR A 217 -6.01 -0.72 10.14
C THR A 217 -7.20 -0.92 11.09
N GLY A 218 -7.70 -2.15 11.20
CA GLY A 218 -8.94 -2.46 11.92
C GLY A 218 -8.77 -2.95 13.36
N GLN A 219 -7.59 -2.89 13.93
CA GLN A 219 -7.32 -3.54 15.23
C GLN A 219 -8.10 -2.89 16.38
N GLY A 220 -9.22 -3.51 16.74
CA GLY A 220 -10.10 -3.04 17.82
C GLY A 220 -10.90 -1.80 17.49
N ARG A 221 -10.84 -1.30 16.23
CA ARG A 221 -11.57 -0.10 15.78
C ARG A 221 -12.42 -0.44 14.55
N SER A 222 -13.69 -0.06 14.57
CA SER A 222 -14.56 -0.26 13.41
C SER A 222 -14.18 0.67 12.25
N SER A 223 -14.44 0.24 11.02
CA SER A 223 -14.28 1.09 9.83
C SER A 223 -15.06 2.39 9.95
N GLU A 224 -16.20 2.40 10.63
CA GLU A 224 -17.00 3.59 10.87
C GLU A 224 -16.29 4.61 11.77
N VAL A 225 -15.61 4.14 12.81
CA VAL A 225 -14.81 5.01 13.70
C VAL A 225 -13.66 5.63 12.92
N LEU A 226 -12.92 4.83 12.14
CA LEU A 226 -11.80 5.31 11.33
C LEU A 226 -12.26 6.30 10.26
N TYR A 227 -13.39 6.03 9.60
CA TYR A 227 -13.99 6.94 8.63
C TYR A 227 -14.33 8.30 9.26
N ARG A 228 -15.02 8.29 10.42
CA ARG A 228 -15.40 9.52 11.14
C ARG A 228 -14.19 10.35 11.54
N GLU A 229 -13.16 9.71 12.08
CA GLU A 229 -11.90 10.39 12.42
C GLU A 229 -11.21 10.95 11.18
N GLY A 230 -11.24 10.22 10.05
CA GLY A 230 -10.75 10.72 8.78
C GLY A 230 -11.50 11.95 8.30
N ILE A 231 -12.83 11.97 8.38
CA ILE A 231 -13.65 13.14 8.04
C ILE A 231 -13.32 14.33 8.96
N GLU A 232 -13.19 14.11 10.27
CA GLU A 232 -12.80 15.17 11.19
C GLU A 232 -11.40 15.71 10.90
N TRP A 233 -10.46 14.84 10.53
CA TRP A 233 -9.13 15.25 10.11
C TRP A 233 -9.19 16.09 8.83
N LEU A 234 -9.95 15.65 7.82
CA LEU A 234 -10.16 16.38 6.58
C LEU A 234 -10.77 17.77 6.81
N ARG A 235 -11.79 17.89 7.64
CA ARG A 235 -12.41 19.17 7.96
C ARG A 235 -11.42 20.19 8.51
N ARG A 236 -10.44 19.73 9.27
CA ARG A 236 -9.43 20.62 9.90
C ARG A 236 -8.28 20.96 8.96
N HIS A 237 -7.86 20.02 8.11
CA HIS A 237 -6.61 20.13 7.38
C HIS A 237 -6.77 20.20 5.87
N ARG A 238 -7.87 19.65 5.34
CA ARG A 238 -8.12 19.55 3.89
C ARG A 238 -9.61 19.76 3.56
N PRO A 239 -10.19 20.89 3.95
CA PRO A 239 -11.57 21.21 3.59
C PRO A 239 -11.78 21.27 2.08
N ASP A 240 -10.76 21.68 1.32
CA ASP A 240 -10.75 21.69 -0.13
C ASP A 240 -11.07 20.32 -0.77
N PHE A 241 -10.50 19.25 -0.19
CA PHE A 241 -10.77 17.88 -0.64
C PHE A 241 -12.20 17.45 -0.31
N LEU A 242 -12.69 17.78 0.89
CA LEU A 242 -14.06 17.46 1.29
C LEU A 242 -15.09 18.07 0.35
N GLU A 243 -14.94 19.38 0.05
CA GLU A 243 -15.85 20.12 -0.81
C GLU A 243 -15.85 19.59 -2.26
N GLU A 244 -14.69 19.13 -2.76
CA GLU A 244 -14.59 18.68 -4.14
C GLU A 244 -14.97 17.20 -4.33
N LYS A 245 -14.65 16.34 -3.36
CA LYS A 245 -14.69 14.87 -3.54
C LYS A 245 -15.69 14.12 -2.68
N LEU A 246 -16.08 14.68 -1.58
CA LEU A 246 -17.01 14.05 -0.65
C LEU A 246 -18.22 14.96 -0.51
N ASP A 247 -19.35 14.54 -1.08
CA ASP A 247 -20.65 15.18 -0.90
C ASP A 247 -21.12 14.91 0.56
N VAL A 248 -20.37 15.47 1.50
CA VAL A 248 -20.69 15.38 2.92
C VAL A 248 -21.41 16.67 3.25
N ASP A 249 -22.73 16.60 3.35
CA ASP A 249 -23.53 17.70 3.86
C ASP A 249 -22.83 18.33 5.06
N ALA A 250 -22.51 19.58 4.93
CA ALA A 250 -21.76 20.40 5.87
C ALA A 250 -22.49 20.52 7.21
#